data_950a28d14aa90fe5fab40d88dd06549f
#
_entry.id   950a28d14aa90fe5fab40d88dd06549f
#
_cell.length_a   1.000
_cell.length_b   1.000
_cell.length_c   1.000
_cell.angle_alpha   90.00
_cell.angle_beta   90.00
_cell.angle_gamma   90.00
#
_symmetry.space_group_name_H-M   'P 1'
#
loop_
_entity.id
_entity.type
_entity.pdbx_description
1 polymer ?
#
loop_
_entity_poly.entity_id
_entity_poly.type
_entity_poly.pdbx_seq_one_letter_code
_entity_poly.pdbx_strand_id
1 'polypeptide(L)'
;MKCEMTMKPTRRTILAGALAPLAARLAAQSPARPIERWDRFELQLAGPAEGNPFLDVRFSAEFRQQHRSVQVDGFYDGGGAYKVRFAPDAEGEWSYVTRSNRRELDGQTGAFLSSAPSARNRGPVSVRNTYDFGYADGTPYFPFGTTCYAWTHQPAARQQQTIETLRQAPFNKMRMCVFPKWYTYNQDEPPVYPFPRSAQDQNDYTRFVPEFFHNLETRIAQLQSLGIEADLILFHPYDHWGYALMPPEVDDRYLRYVVARLAAFRNVWWSVANEWDLVKGKKTADWDRYFRILQESDPYGRLRSIHHSGPMYDPTKPWVTHVSIQGDDFAKIPEWRAAFRKPLIFDECKYEGNIPKRWGDISAREMTRRFWLGMANGAYMGHGETYLDAHDILWWSKGGVLHGESPRRIAFLRGIIESGPAEGAAPVTGAYYPCIARAGEHYLYFLDFHQPALADFDLPGGRFTAEIIDPWAMTITPAEGTFSGKFQLKMPGKEMLAVRFRKT
;
A
#
# COMPACT_ATOMS: atom_id res chain seq x y z
N MET A 1 -15.67 -94.68 -29.56
CA MET A 1 -16.99 -95.28 -29.44
C MET A 1 -18.01 -94.13 -29.39
N LYS A 2 -18.87 -94.06 -30.43
CA LYS A 2 -20.17 -93.37 -30.58
C LYS A 2 -20.18 -91.85 -30.23
N CYS A 3 -20.34 -90.96 -31.28
CA CYS A 3 -21.56 -90.65 -32.08
C CYS A 3 -22.56 -89.86 -31.20
N GLU A 4 -23.05 -88.72 -31.52
CA GLU A 4 -23.82 -88.17 -32.63
C GLU A 4 -24.02 -86.68 -32.47
N MET A 5 -23.80 -85.93 -33.36
CA MET A 5 -24.45 -84.98 -34.29
C MET A 5 -25.94 -84.69 -34.00
N THR A 6 -26.27 -83.36 -33.84
CA THR A 6 -27.44 -82.82 -34.55
C THR A 6 -27.39 -81.29 -34.67
N MET A 7 -27.96 -80.86 -35.80
CA MET A 7 -27.91 -79.52 -36.42
C MET A 7 -28.93 -78.51 -35.89
N LYS A 8 -28.50 -77.22 -36.00
CA LYS A 8 -29.14 -75.94 -36.28
C LYS A 8 -30.71 -75.83 -36.29
N PRO A 9 -31.25 -74.56 -35.95
CA PRO A 9 -31.20 -73.45 -36.89
C PRO A 9 -31.02 -72.02 -36.31
N THR A 10 -30.59 -71.15 -37.24
CA THR A 10 -30.42 -69.71 -37.21
C THR A 10 -31.66 -68.90 -36.79
N ARG A 11 -31.50 -67.91 -35.89
CA ARG A 11 -32.36 -66.70 -35.83
C ARG A 11 -31.49 -65.46 -35.74
N ARG A 12 -31.61 -64.57 -36.71
CA ARG A 12 -31.12 -63.20 -36.71
C ARG A 12 -31.89 -62.43 -35.65
N THR A 13 -31.18 -61.86 -34.70
CA THR A 13 -31.71 -60.79 -33.78
C THR A 13 -31.03 -59.53 -34.08
N ILE A 14 -31.79 -58.51 -34.48
CA ILE A 14 -31.37 -57.15 -34.72
C ILE A 14 -31.11 -56.50 -33.34
N LEU A 15 -29.87 -56.12 -33.03
CA LEU A 15 -29.57 -55.26 -31.89
C LEU A 15 -29.82 -53.82 -32.26
N ALA A 16 -30.91 -53.25 -31.73
CA ALA A 16 -31.13 -51.83 -31.70
C ALA A 16 -30.19 -51.23 -30.65
N GLY A 17 -29.18 -50.48 -31.11
CA GLY A 17 -28.29 -49.73 -30.23
C GLY A 17 -29.01 -48.51 -29.59
N ALA A 18 -29.29 -48.58 -28.32
CA ALA A 18 -29.73 -47.44 -27.55
C ALA A 18 -28.52 -46.52 -27.27
N LEU A 19 -28.49 -45.37 -27.92
CA LEU A 19 -27.63 -44.22 -27.54
C LEU A 19 -28.14 -43.66 -26.21
N ALA A 20 -27.49 -44.02 -25.11
CA ALA A 20 -27.67 -43.33 -23.85
C ALA A 20 -26.92 -41.95 -23.87
N PRO A 21 -27.58 -40.86 -23.56
CA PRO A 21 -26.87 -39.59 -23.43
C PRO A 21 -25.94 -39.64 -22.21
N LEU A 22 -24.65 -39.41 -22.45
CA LEU A 22 -23.64 -39.20 -21.40
C LEU A 22 -23.98 -37.88 -20.70
N ALA A 23 -24.84 -37.93 -19.68
CA ALA A 23 -25.01 -36.80 -18.77
C ALA A 23 -23.71 -36.65 -17.97
N ALA A 24 -22.90 -35.71 -18.37
CA ALA A 24 -21.78 -35.26 -17.55
C ALA A 24 -22.35 -34.86 -16.18
N ARG A 25 -22.12 -35.68 -15.17
CA ARG A 25 -22.35 -35.33 -13.78
C ARG A 25 -21.38 -34.15 -13.49
N LEU A 26 -21.90 -32.91 -13.46
CA LEU A 26 -21.30 -31.87 -12.75
C LEU A 26 -21.11 -32.36 -11.30
N ALA A 27 -19.88 -32.66 -10.92
CA ALA A 27 -19.53 -32.85 -9.54
C ALA A 27 -19.94 -31.56 -8.84
N ALA A 28 -20.89 -31.63 -7.92
CA ALA A 28 -21.23 -30.54 -7.04
C ALA A 28 -19.96 -30.24 -6.25
N GLN A 29 -19.21 -29.21 -6.68
CA GLN A 29 -18.16 -28.63 -5.87
C GLN A 29 -18.83 -28.17 -4.59
N SER A 30 -18.32 -28.61 -3.43
CA SER A 30 -18.71 -28.03 -2.15
C SER A 30 -18.74 -26.51 -2.29
N PRO A 31 -19.74 -25.81 -1.74
CA PRO A 31 -19.83 -24.37 -1.93
C PRO A 31 -18.52 -23.73 -1.51
N ALA A 32 -17.83 -23.12 -2.46
CA ALA A 32 -16.59 -22.42 -2.19
C ALA A 32 -16.87 -21.40 -1.09
N ARG A 33 -15.97 -21.31 -0.10
CA ARG A 33 -16.13 -20.37 1.01
C ARG A 33 -16.38 -18.96 0.43
N PRO A 34 -17.39 -18.23 0.91
CA PRO A 34 -17.66 -16.89 0.41
C PRO A 34 -16.41 -16.00 0.54
N ILE A 35 -16.19 -15.15 -0.45
CA ILE A 35 -15.13 -14.15 -0.45
C ILE A 35 -15.69 -12.90 0.21
N GLU A 36 -15.04 -12.35 1.21
CA GLU A 36 -15.47 -11.07 1.79
C GLU A 36 -15.40 -9.95 0.76
N ARG A 37 -16.37 -9.03 0.80
CA ARG A 37 -16.27 -7.76 0.05
C ARG A 37 -14.91 -7.11 0.35
N TRP A 38 -14.22 -6.64 -0.71
CA TRP A 38 -12.86 -6.08 -0.69
C TRP A 38 -11.74 -7.09 -0.42
N ASP A 39 -12.04 -8.37 -0.27
CA ASP A 39 -11.00 -9.39 -0.26
C ASP A 39 -10.80 -9.98 -1.66
N ARG A 40 -9.82 -10.85 -1.82
CA ARG A 40 -9.35 -11.30 -3.13
C ARG A 40 -9.96 -12.65 -3.51
N PHE A 41 -10.73 -12.66 -4.59
CA PHE A 41 -11.04 -13.87 -5.38
C PHE A 41 -9.87 -14.13 -6.33
N GLU A 42 -9.46 -15.38 -6.48
CA GLU A 42 -8.46 -15.81 -7.45
C GLU A 42 -9.01 -16.99 -8.28
N LEU A 43 -9.01 -16.81 -9.61
CA LEU A 43 -9.24 -17.88 -10.57
C LEU A 43 -7.90 -18.31 -11.13
N GLN A 44 -7.65 -19.63 -11.16
CA GLN A 44 -6.48 -20.23 -11.82
C GLN A 44 -6.94 -21.22 -12.88
N LEU A 45 -6.38 -21.09 -14.07
CA LEU A 45 -6.61 -21.99 -15.21
C LEU A 45 -5.27 -22.58 -15.68
N ALA A 46 -5.33 -23.78 -16.24
CA ALA A 46 -4.20 -24.39 -16.94
C ALA A 46 -4.21 -23.98 -18.42
N GLY A 47 -3.04 -23.67 -18.96
CA GLY A 47 -2.87 -23.25 -20.35
C GLY A 47 -1.46 -23.51 -20.86
N PRO A 48 -1.07 -22.96 -22.04
CA PRO A 48 0.22 -23.21 -22.66
C PRO A 48 1.38 -22.82 -21.77
N ALA A 49 2.38 -23.68 -21.68
CA ALA A 49 3.64 -23.40 -20.99
C ALA A 49 4.80 -23.19 -21.97
N GLU A 50 4.63 -23.61 -23.23
CA GLU A 50 5.64 -23.54 -24.27
C GLU A 50 5.70 -22.15 -24.93
N GLY A 51 6.81 -21.84 -25.58
CA GLY A 51 7.07 -20.54 -26.19
C GLY A 51 7.37 -19.47 -25.15
N ASN A 52 6.77 -18.31 -25.30
CA ASN A 52 6.85 -17.24 -24.29
C ASN A 52 5.47 -16.77 -23.86
N PRO A 53 4.85 -17.45 -22.87
CA PRO A 53 3.50 -17.08 -22.40
C PRO A 53 3.37 -15.65 -21.90
N PHE A 54 4.44 -15.03 -21.40
CA PHE A 54 4.43 -13.62 -20.96
C PHE A 54 4.21 -12.62 -22.11
N LEU A 55 4.54 -13.00 -23.36
CA LEU A 55 4.36 -12.18 -24.55
C LEU A 55 3.21 -12.67 -25.43
N ASP A 56 3.07 -13.99 -25.57
CA ASP A 56 2.25 -14.62 -26.60
C ASP A 56 0.80 -14.84 -26.17
N VAL A 57 0.52 -14.81 -24.85
CA VAL A 57 -0.81 -15.10 -24.31
C VAL A 57 -1.41 -13.85 -23.70
N ARG A 58 -2.57 -13.47 -24.19
CA ARG A 58 -3.46 -12.49 -23.56
C ARG A 58 -4.50 -13.23 -22.76
N PHE A 59 -4.70 -12.81 -21.51
CA PHE A 59 -5.65 -13.40 -20.60
C PHE A 59 -6.29 -12.32 -19.73
N SER A 60 -7.60 -12.33 -19.62
CA SER A 60 -8.37 -11.42 -18.78
C SER A 60 -9.68 -12.09 -18.38
N ALA A 61 -10.42 -11.48 -17.46
CA ALA A 61 -11.79 -11.87 -17.17
C ALA A 61 -12.67 -10.65 -16.99
N GLU A 62 -13.92 -10.80 -17.39
CA GLU A 62 -14.99 -9.86 -17.13
C GLU A 62 -15.83 -10.37 -15.98
N PHE A 63 -15.86 -9.62 -14.86
CA PHE A 63 -16.67 -9.90 -13.70
C PHE A 63 -17.96 -9.09 -13.74
N ARG A 64 -19.09 -9.72 -13.45
CA ARG A 64 -20.42 -9.10 -13.56
C ARG A 64 -21.24 -9.30 -12.30
N GLN A 65 -21.91 -8.24 -11.90
CA GLN A 65 -22.92 -8.26 -10.86
C GLN A 65 -24.04 -7.27 -11.25
N GLN A 66 -25.26 -7.78 -11.38
CA GLN A 66 -26.40 -7.00 -11.84
C GLN A 66 -26.11 -6.26 -13.17
N HIS A 67 -26.05 -4.93 -13.15
CA HIS A 67 -25.78 -4.09 -14.33
C HIS A 67 -24.31 -3.67 -14.45
N ARG A 68 -23.46 -4.10 -13.54
CA ARG A 68 -22.04 -3.73 -13.52
C ARG A 68 -21.19 -4.80 -14.16
N SER A 69 -20.19 -4.32 -14.88
CA SER A 69 -19.16 -5.16 -15.48
C SER A 69 -17.80 -4.55 -15.19
N VAL A 70 -16.85 -5.36 -14.74
CA VAL A 70 -15.47 -4.98 -14.44
C VAL A 70 -14.55 -5.91 -15.19
N GLN A 71 -13.74 -5.37 -16.09
CA GLN A 71 -12.70 -6.13 -16.77
C GLN A 71 -11.43 -6.09 -15.95
N VAL A 72 -10.77 -7.25 -15.79
CA VAL A 72 -9.54 -7.41 -15.04
C VAL A 72 -8.55 -8.22 -15.85
N ASP A 73 -7.35 -7.69 -16.02
CA ASP A 73 -6.26 -8.41 -16.68
C ASP A 73 -5.77 -9.56 -15.80
N GLY A 74 -5.54 -10.71 -16.42
CA GLY A 74 -4.88 -11.85 -15.81
C GLY A 74 -3.38 -11.83 -16.11
N PHE A 75 -2.69 -12.82 -15.56
CA PHE A 75 -1.25 -12.96 -15.72
C PHE A 75 -0.83 -14.42 -15.78
N TYR A 76 0.29 -14.68 -16.43
CA TYR A 76 0.96 -15.98 -16.40
C TYR A 76 1.82 -16.09 -15.13
N ASP A 77 1.63 -17.18 -14.40
CA ASP A 77 2.28 -17.43 -13.10
C ASP A 77 3.32 -18.55 -13.13
N GLY A 78 3.76 -18.94 -14.34
CA GLY A 78 4.72 -20.03 -14.55
C GLY A 78 4.06 -21.42 -14.63
N GLY A 79 4.80 -22.42 -15.15
CA GLY A 79 4.36 -23.81 -15.16
C GLY A 79 3.02 -24.10 -15.85
N GLY A 80 2.59 -23.24 -16.79
CA GLY A 80 1.28 -23.34 -17.44
C GLY A 80 0.12 -22.80 -16.61
N ALA A 81 0.38 -22.13 -15.47
CA ALA A 81 -0.67 -21.52 -14.64
C ALA A 81 -0.97 -20.09 -15.10
N TYR A 82 -2.25 -19.80 -15.30
CA TYR A 82 -2.78 -18.48 -15.62
C TYR A 82 -3.74 -18.06 -14.53
N LYS A 83 -3.56 -16.86 -13.99
CA LYS A 83 -4.37 -16.36 -12.87
C LYS A 83 -5.04 -15.04 -13.22
N VAL A 84 -6.24 -14.83 -12.69
CA VAL A 84 -6.87 -13.54 -12.61
C VAL A 84 -7.37 -13.33 -11.19
N ARG A 85 -7.18 -12.12 -10.67
CA ARG A 85 -7.53 -11.75 -9.30
C ARG A 85 -8.55 -10.62 -9.30
N PHE A 86 -9.59 -10.79 -8.52
CA PHE A 86 -10.66 -9.81 -8.43
C PHE A 86 -11.00 -9.53 -6.96
N ALA A 87 -11.18 -8.26 -6.61
CA ALA A 87 -11.65 -7.83 -5.30
C ALA A 87 -13.08 -7.27 -5.44
N PRO A 88 -14.13 -8.03 -5.06
CA PRO A 88 -15.50 -7.57 -5.16
C PRO A 88 -15.72 -6.36 -4.24
N ASP A 89 -16.36 -5.31 -4.74
CA ASP A 89 -16.71 -4.11 -3.98
C ASP A 89 -18.19 -4.05 -3.56
N ALA A 90 -18.94 -5.11 -3.84
CA ALA A 90 -20.32 -5.29 -3.43
C ALA A 90 -20.58 -6.73 -3.00
N GLU A 91 -21.53 -6.91 -2.07
CA GLU A 91 -21.99 -8.19 -1.59
C GLU A 91 -22.97 -8.84 -2.58
N GLY A 92 -23.08 -10.15 -2.55
CA GLY A 92 -23.93 -10.93 -3.44
C GLY A 92 -23.16 -11.76 -4.44
N GLU A 93 -23.88 -12.37 -5.38
CA GLU A 93 -23.30 -13.23 -6.40
C GLU A 93 -22.62 -12.41 -7.50
N TRP A 94 -21.37 -12.78 -7.80
CA TRP A 94 -20.59 -12.32 -8.92
C TRP A 94 -20.38 -13.47 -9.91
N SER A 95 -20.63 -13.24 -11.18
CA SER A 95 -20.28 -14.15 -12.25
C SER A 95 -19.07 -13.64 -13.02
N TYR A 96 -18.37 -14.54 -13.71
CA TYR A 96 -17.27 -14.16 -14.59
C TYR A 96 -17.27 -14.95 -15.90
N VAL A 97 -16.64 -14.33 -16.91
CA VAL A 97 -16.27 -14.99 -18.16
C VAL A 97 -14.86 -14.57 -18.54
N THR A 98 -14.02 -15.54 -18.87
CA THR A 98 -12.62 -15.27 -19.29
C THR A 98 -12.55 -14.93 -20.78
N ARG A 99 -11.49 -14.19 -21.13
CA ARG A 99 -11.13 -13.83 -22.50
C ARG A 99 -9.66 -14.12 -22.74
N SER A 100 -9.36 -14.80 -23.83
CA SER A 100 -7.98 -15.11 -24.22
C SER A 100 -7.85 -15.32 -25.72
N ASN A 101 -6.61 -15.20 -26.22
CA ASN A 101 -6.22 -15.65 -27.54
C ASN A 101 -5.83 -17.16 -27.57
N ARG A 102 -6.05 -17.86 -26.46
CA ARG A 102 -5.85 -19.32 -26.33
C ARG A 102 -7.16 -19.99 -25.95
N ARG A 103 -7.55 -21.02 -26.72
CA ARG A 103 -8.87 -21.67 -26.60
C ARG A 103 -9.13 -22.23 -25.19
N GLU A 104 -8.13 -22.82 -24.58
CA GLU A 104 -8.21 -23.43 -23.24
C GLU A 104 -8.42 -22.41 -22.11
N LEU A 105 -8.14 -21.14 -22.37
CA LEU A 105 -8.30 -20.04 -21.42
C LEU A 105 -9.51 -19.16 -21.76
N ASP A 106 -10.04 -19.23 -22.99
CA ASP A 106 -11.11 -18.36 -23.44
C ASP A 106 -12.49 -18.93 -23.10
N GLY A 107 -13.44 -18.06 -22.78
CA GLY A 107 -14.84 -18.43 -22.56
C GLY A 107 -15.11 -19.26 -21.31
N GLN A 108 -14.16 -19.42 -20.40
CA GLN A 108 -14.40 -20.11 -19.14
C GLN A 108 -15.32 -19.26 -18.26
N THR A 109 -16.35 -19.85 -17.68
CA THR A 109 -17.36 -19.17 -16.88
C THR A 109 -17.44 -19.75 -15.48
N GLY A 110 -17.88 -18.93 -14.53
CA GLY A 110 -18.17 -19.35 -13.17
C GLY A 110 -18.81 -18.24 -12.36
N ALA A 111 -19.06 -18.53 -11.10
CA ALA A 111 -19.61 -17.57 -10.16
C ALA A 111 -19.04 -17.81 -8.75
N PHE A 112 -19.10 -16.79 -7.91
CA PHE A 112 -18.78 -16.87 -6.50
C PHE A 112 -19.67 -15.92 -5.71
N LEU A 113 -19.79 -16.16 -4.40
CA LEU A 113 -20.54 -15.31 -3.48
C LEU A 113 -19.59 -14.36 -2.77
N SER A 114 -19.86 -13.05 -2.83
CA SER A 114 -19.24 -12.05 -1.99
C SER A 114 -20.08 -11.81 -0.75
N SER A 115 -19.49 -11.98 0.44
CA SER A 115 -20.13 -11.79 1.73
C SER A 115 -19.79 -10.43 2.36
N ALA A 116 -20.51 -10.06 3.42
CA ALA A 116 -20.17 -8.90 4.23
C ALA A 116 -18.71 -9.01 4.75
N PRO A 117 -18.00 -7.87 4.83
CA PRO A 117 -16.64 -7.84 5.35
C PRO A 117 -16.63 -8.09 6.86
N SER A 118 -15.59 -8.76 7.34
CA SER A 118 -15.31 -8.87 8.78
C SER A 118 -14.86 -7.53 9.37
N ALA A 119 -14.92 -7.39 10.69
CA ALA A 119 -14.49 -6.16 11.39
C ALA A 119 -13.03 -5.74 11.13
N ARG A 120 -12.19 -6.66 10.66
CA ARG A 120 -10.80 -6.37 10.27
C ARG A 120 -10.64 -5.93 8.80
N ASN A 121 -11.69 -6.08 8.01
CA ASN A 121 -11.69 -5.74 6.60
C ASN A 121 -12.49 -4.45 6.38
N ARG A 122 -11.82 -3.31 6.51
CA ARG A 122 -12.39 -1.97 6.30
C ARG A 122 -12.43 -1.56 4.83
N GLY A 123 -11.97 -2.43 3.94
CA GLY A 123 -11.78 -2.13 2.53
C GLY A 123 -10.53 -1.32 2.23
N PRO A 124 -10.33 -0.92 0.97
CA PRO A 124 -9.19 -0.11 0.56
C PRO A 124 -9.24 1.30 1.10
N VAL A 125 -8.05 1.90 1.27
CA VAL A 125 -7.92 3.33 1.57
C VAL A 125 -8.04 4.16 0.30
N SER A 126 -8.73 5.29 0.40
CA SER A 126 -8.86 6.29 -0.67
C SER A 126 -8.75 7.71 -0.11
N VAL A 127 -8.62 8.70 -0.99
CA VAL A 127 -8.70 10.12 -0.60
C VAL A 127 -10.14 10.45 -0.19
N ARG A 128 -10.26 11.11 0.96
CA ARG A 128 -11.52 11.59 1.54
C ARG A 128 -11.41 13.10 1.80
N ASN A 129 -12.48 13.82 1.58
CA ASN A 129 -12.55 15.27 1.91
C ASN A 129 -11.38 16.10 1.35
N THR A 130 -10.86 15.78 0.19
CA THR A 130 -9.74 16.47 -0.49
C THR A 130 -8.37 16.28 0.17
N TYR A 131 -8.25 16.33 1.49
CA TYR A 131 -6.98 16.38 2.23
C TYR A 131 -6.73 15.19 3.15
N ASP A 132 -7.73 14.32 3.28
CA ASP A 132 -7.69 13.22 4.22
C ASP A 132 -7.78 11.87 3.51
N PHE A 133 -7.52 10.82 4.26
CA PHE A 133 -7.72 9.45 3.81
C PHE A 133 -8.82 8.77 4.63
N GLY A 134 -9.45 7.78 4.03
CA GLY A 134 -10.43 6.93 4.71
C GLY A 134 -10.54 5.57 4.05
N TYR A 135 -10.93 4.59 4.83
CA TYR A 135 -11.27 3.27 4.34
C TYR A 135 -12.62 3.27 3.61
N ALA A 136 -12.85 2.28 2.78
CA ALA A 136 -14.09 2.13 2.01
C ALA A 136 -15.34 1.94 2.90
N ASP A 137 -15.19 1.51 4.17
CA ASP A 137 -16.27 1.44 5.15
C ASP A 137 -16.62 2.81 5.77
N GLY A 138 -15.91 3.88 5.40
CA GLY A 138 -16.11 5.23 5.91
C GLY A 138 -15.27 5.59 7.13
N THR A 139 -14.53 4.65 7.73
CA THR A 139 -13.66 4.97 8.86
C THR A 139 -12.46 5.80 8.43
N PRO A 140 -12.03 6.81 9.23
CA PRO A 140 -10.84 7.59 8.95
C PRO A 140 -9.58 6.73 8.90
N TYR A 141 -8.65 7.10 8.03
CA TYR A 141 -7.31 6.54 7.99
C TYR A 141 -6.29 7.67 8.11
N PHE A 142 -5.44 7.60 9.11
CA PHE A 142 -4.36 8.55 9.35
C PHE A 142 -3.03 7.84 9.08
N PRO A 143 -2.32 8.14 7.99
CA PRO A 143 -1.02 7.53 7.69
C PRO A 143 0.02 7.85 8.77
N PHE A 144 0.55 6.82 9.40
CA PHE A 144 1.75 6.80 10.21
C PHE A 144 2.72 5.86 9.52
N GLY A 145 3.51 6.41 8.59
CA GLY A 145 4.34 5.63 7.70
C GLY A 145 5.67 5.25 8.31
N THR A 146 6.27 4.18 7.75
CA THR A 146 7.69 3.85 7.90
C THR A 146 8.26 3.40 6.57
N THR A 147 9.58 3.54 6.39
CA THR A 147 10.28 3.14 5.17
C THR A 147 11.19 1.96 5.44
N CYS A 148 11.10 0.96 4.59
CA CYS A 148 11.94 -0.23 4.58
C CYS A 148 12.18 -0.68 3.14
N TYR A 149 13.12 -0.04 2.45
CA TYR A 149 13.21 -0.12 0.99
C TYR A 149 13.38 -1.53 0.43
N ALA A 150 14.35 -2.28 0.94
CA ALA A 150 14.77 -3.56 0.36
C ALA A 150 14.48 -4.78 1.27
N TRP A 151 13.54 -4.66 2.21
CA TRP A 151 13.29 -5.74 3.17
C TRP A 151 12.75 -7.02 2.55
N THR A 152 12.00 -6.93 1.44
CA THR A 152 11.48 -8.10 0.70
C THR A 152 12.56 -8.82 -0.11
N HIS A 153 13.73 -8.20 -0.27
CA HIS A 153 14.89 -8.76 -0.97
C HIS A 153 15.94 -9.32 -0.01
N GLN A 154 15.62 -9.39 1.28
CA GLN A 154 16.47 -9.96 2.31
C GLN A 154 16.23 -11.46 2.46
N PRO A 155 17.14 -12.21 3.12
CA PRO A 155 16.86 -13.60 3.50
C PRO A 155 15.55 -13.76 4.26
N ALA A 156 14.86 -14.90 4.10
CA ALA A 156 13.52 -15.14 4.65
C ALA A 156 13.42 -14.88 6.18
N ALA A 157 14.46 -15.22 6.93
CA ALA A 157 14.51 -14.99 8.38
C ALA A 157 14.46 -13.47 8.71
N ARG A 158 15.15 -12.62 7.94
CA ARG A 158 15.12 -11.17 8.11
C ARG A 158 13.76 -10.60 7.75
N GLN A 159 13.17 -11.07 6.66
CA GLN A 159 11.82 -10.67 6.29
C GLN A 159 10.80 -11.01 7.39
N GLN A 160 10.92 -12.20 7.98
CA GLN A 160 10.06 -12.62 9.08
C GLN A 160 10.28 -11.76 10.35
N GLN A 161 11.52 -11.46 10.69
CA GLN A 161 11.86 -10.56 11.80
C GLN A 161 11.23 -9.16 11.59
N THR A 162 11.25 -8.65 10.36
CA THR A 162 10.61 -7.37 10.02
C THR A 162 9.09 -7.40 10.30
N ILE A 163 8.40 -8.48 9.92
CA ILE A 163 6.97 -8.66 10.21
C ILE A 163 6.69 -8.70 11.72
N GLU A 164 7.54 -9.40 12.49
CA GLU A 164 7.37 -9.44 13.97
C GLU A 164 7.59 -8.07 14.61
N THR A 165 8.56 -7.30 14.13
CA THR A 165 8.80 -5.92 14.57
C THR A 165 7.60 -5.03 14.23
N LEU A 166 7.07 -5.12 13.02
CA LEU A 166 5.91 -4.34 12.58
C LEU A 166 4.63 -4.64 13.38
N ARG A 167 4.48 -5.87 13.87
CA ARG A 167 3.34 -6.26 14.72
C ARG A 167 3.24 -5.42 16.00
N GLN A 168 4.37 -4.93 16.49
CA GLN A 168 4.48 -4.15 17.73
C GLN A 168 4.69 -2.65 17.46
N ALA A 169 5.04 -2.28 16.23
CA ALA A 169 5.31 -0.91 15.84
C ALA A 169 4.02 -0.12 15.56
N PRO A 170 4.05 1.22 15.69
CA PRO A 170 2.87 2.05 15.49
C PRO A 170 2.51 2.31 14.03
N PHE A 171 3.22 1.73 13.09
CA PHE A 171 3.10 2.07 11.68
C PHE A 171 1.95 1.34 11.00
N ASN A 172 1.19 2.07 10.19
CA ASN A 172 0.09 1.54 9.40
C ASN A 172 0.29 1.73 7.88
N LYS A 173 1.46 2.21 7.47
CA LYS A 173 1.90 2.35 6.07
C LYS A 173 3.38 1.97 5.97
N MET A 174 3.73 1.12 5.00
CA MET A 174 5.10 0.68 4.74
C MET A 174 5.50 1.05 3.32
N ARG A 175 6.52 1.90 3.19
CA ARG A 175 7.09 2.27 1.90
C ARG A 175 8.22 1.32 1.53
N MET A 176 8.13 0.63 0.39
CA MET A 176 9.02 -0.45 0.00
C MET A 176 9.20 -0.58 -1.51
N CYS A 177 10.36 -1.01 -1.97
CA CYS A 177 10.68 -1.18 -3.38
C CYS A 177 10.17 -2.51 -3.93
N VAL A 178 9.62 -2.50 -5.16
CA VAL A 178 9.35 -3.71 -5.92
C VAL A 178 10.67 -4.28 -6.46
N PHE A 179 11.48 -3.49 -7.13
CA PHE A 179 12.82 -3.92 -7.57
C PHE A 179 13.84 -3.90 -6.43
N PRO A 180 14.84 -4.80 -6.44
CA PRO A 180 15.97 -4.74 -5.52
C PRO A 180 16.65 -3.38 -5.56
N LYS A 181 17.12 -2.91 -4.41
CA LYS A 181 17.79 -1.62 -4.25
C LYS A 181 19.26 -1.84 -3.91
N TRP A 182 20.16 -1.24 -4.69
CA TRP A 182 21.61 -1.24 -4.45
C TRP A 182 22.04 0.12 -3.89
N TYR A 183 22.56 0.12 -2.70
CA TYR A 183 23.01 1.33 -2.04
C TYR A 183 24.04 1.02 -0.95
N THR A 184 24.73 2.03 -0.40
CA THR A 184 25.81 1.88 0.57
C THR A 184 25.47 0.94 1.75
N TYR A 185 24.22 0.89 2.18
CA TYR A 185 23.75 0.05 3.27
C TYR A 185 22.95 -1.17 2.83
N ASN A 186 22.96 -1.48 1.54
CA ASN A 186 22.36 -2.69 0.97
C ASN A 186 23.07 -3.04 -0.32
N GLN A 187 24.18 -3.80 -0.22
CA GLN A 187 24.98 -4.26 -1.35
C GLN A 187 24.90 -5.78 -1.51
N ASP A 188 23.89 -6.39 -0.93
CA ASP A 188 23.65 -7.82 -1.08
C ASP A 188 22.86 -8.09 -2.36
N GLU A 189 23.18 -9.19 -3.04
CA GLU A 189 22.36 -9.69 -4.14
C GLU A 189 21.03 -10.22 -3.61
N PRO A 190 19.91 -9.96 -4.31
CA PRO A 190 18.62 -10.50 -3.87
C PRO A 190 18.61 -12.03 -4.02
N PRO A 191 17.91 -12.76 -3.14
CA PRO A 191 17.76 -14.21 -3.25
C PRO A 191 17.12 -14.68 -4.56
N VAL A 192 16.27 -13.84 -5.15
CA VAL A 192 15.57 -14.08 -6.41
C VAL A 192 15.47 -12.77 -7.19
N TYR A 193 15.70 -12.82 -8.49
CA TYR A 193 15.59 -11.67 -9.40
C TYR A 193 14.20 -11.60 -10.04
N PRO A 194 13.72 -10.41 -10.44
CA PRO A 194 12.41 -10.24 -11.11
C PRO A 194 12.37 -10.78 -12.53
N PHE A 195 13.53 -10.85 -13.21
CA PHE A 195 13.71 -11.36 -14.57
C PHE A 195 14.75 -12.48 -14.58
N PRO A 196 14.63 -13.48 -15.47
CA PRO A 196 15.70 -14.47 -15.66
C PRO A 196 17.00 -13.80 -16.07
N ARG A 197 18.13 -14.30 -15.59
CA ARG A 197 19.46 -13.78 -15.90
C ARG A 197 20.31 -14.84 -16.57
N SER A 198 21.09 -14.43 -17.57
CA SER A 198 22.09 -15.29 -18.21
C SER A 198 23.34 -15.46 -17.33
N ALA A 199 24.21 -16.37 -17.71
CA ALA A 199 25.52 -16.52 -17.07
C ALA A 199 26.44 -15.29 -17.20
N GLN A 200 26.12 -14.37 -18.10
CA GLN A 200 26.79 -13.07 -18.28
C GLN A 200 26.05 -11.92 -17.62
N ASP A 201 25.18 -12.22 -16.65
CA ASP A 201 24.40 -11.26 -15.88
C ASP A 201 23.45 -10.36 -16.71
N GLN A 202 23.04 -10.81 -17.88
CA GLN A 202 22.06 -10.09 -18.71
C GLN A 202 20.64 -10.54 -18.38
N ASN A 203 19.73 -9.59 -18.22
CA ASN A 203 18.32 -9.87 -17.97
C ASN A 203 17.60 -10.28 -19.26
N ASP A 204 16.81 -11.35 -19.19
CA ASP A 204 15.78 -11.63 -20.19
C ASP A 204 14.51 -10.88 -19.85
N TYR A 205 14.39 -9.66 -20.34
CA TYR A 205 13.22 -8.81 -20.12
C TYR A 205 11.93 -9.32 -20.80
N THR A 206 11.98 -10.41 -21.55
CA THR A 206 10.80 -11.01 -22.18
C THR A 206 10.02 -11.92 -21.23
N ARG A 207 10.59 -12.27 -20.08
CA ARG A 207 10.03 -13.19 -19.08
C ARG A 207 10.14 -12.59 -17.69
N PHE A 208 9.22 -12.98 -16.82
CA PHE A 208 9.31 -12.70 -15.38
C PHE A 208 9.64 -13.97 -14.61
N VAL A 209 10.16 -13.83 -13.39
CA VAL A 209 10.39 -14.92 -12.44
C VAL A 209 9.24 -14.94 -11.43
N PRO A 210 8.28 -15.87 -11.51
CA PRO A 210 7.10 -15.88 -10.65
C PRO A 210 7.43 -15.95 -9.16
N GLU A 211 8.49 -16.65 -8.78
CA GLU A 211 8.93 -16.83 -7.39
C GLU A 211 9.27 -15.49 -6.72
N PHE A 212 9.84 -14.55 -7.47
CA PHE A 212 10.08 -13.19 -6.99
C PHE A 212 8.78 -12.51 -6.56
N PHE A 213 7.76 -12.60 -7.41
CA PHE A 213 6.45 -11.99 -7.15
C PHE A 213 5.67 -12.74 -6.06
N HIS A 214 5.79 -14.05 -5.97
CA HIS A 214 5.17 -14.85 -4.88
C HIS A 214 5.69 -14.40 -3.51
N ASN A 215 7.00 -14.13 -3.37
CA ASN A 215 7.55 -13.59 -2.14
C ASN A 215 6.95 -12.20 -1.84
N LEU A 216 6.93 -11.30 -2.82
CA LEU A 216 6.35 -9.95 -2.65
C LEU A 216 4.87 -10.02 -2.25
N GLU A 217 4.06 -10.85 -2.93
CA GLU A 217 2.65 -11.07 -2.63
C GLU A 217 2.44 -11.60 -1.20
N THR A 218 3.29 -12.53 -0.76
CA THR A 218 3.25 -13.06 0.60
C THR A 218 3.49 -11.93 1.62
N ARG A 219 4.45 -11.05 1.39
CA ARG A 219 4.73 -9.93 2.28
C ARG A 219 3.61 -8.88 2.28
N ILE A 220 3.04 -8.57 1.12
CA ILE A 220 1.87 -7.68 1.02
C ILE A 220 0.68 -8.25 1.80
N ALA A 221 0.40 -9.56 1.68
CA ALA A 221 -0.67 -10.21 2.43
C ALA A 221 -0.42 -10.19 3.95
N GLN A 222 0.83 -10.36 4.38
CA GLN A 222 1.19 -10.24 5.80
C GLN A 222 1.01 -8.81 6.33
N LEU A 223 1.44 -7.80 5.57
CA LEU A 223 1.16 -6.39 5.89
C LEU A 223 -0.35 -6.14 6.00
N GLN A 224 -1.14 -6.64 5.03
CA GLN A 224 -2.61 -6.55 5.07
C GLN A 224 -3.19 -7.14 6.34
N SER A 225 -2.70 -8.29 6.79
CA SER A 225 -3.15 -8.95 8.02
C SER A 225 -2.84 -8.15 9.29
N LEU A 226 -1.83 -7.29 9.24
CA LEU A 226 -1.45 -6.35 10.31
C LEU A 226 -2.17 -5.00 10.21
N GLY A 227 -2.97 -4.77 9.16
CA GLY A 227 -3.61 -3.48 8.90
C GLY A 227 -2.62 -2.41 8.40
N ILE A 228 -1.58 -2.83 7.69
CA ILE A 228 -0.54 -1.96 7.15
C ILE A 228 -0.71 -1.84 5.63
N GLU A 229 -0.78 -0.61 5.14
CA GLU A 229 -0.80 -0.30 3.72
C GLU A 229 0.59 -0.50 3.12
N ALA A 230 0.67 -1.19 1.98
CA ALA A 230 1.89 -1.44 1.22
C ALA A 230 2.04 -0.37 0.13
N ASP A 231 2.89 0.62 0.36
CA ASP A 231 3.21 1.69 -0.58
C ASP A 231 4.39 1.24 -1.47
N LEU A 232 4.04 0.68 -2.64
CA LEU A 232 4.97 -0.02 -3.53
C LEU A 232 5.67 0.96 -4.46
N ILE A 233 6.98 1.10 -4.28
CA ILE A 233 7.85 1.87 -5.17
C ILE A 233 8.14 1.03 -6.40
N LEU A 234 7.64 1.46 -7.56
CA LEU A 234 7.74 0.72 -8.81
C LEU A 234 9.10 0.91 -9.51
N PHE A 235 9.68 2.12 -9.42
CA PHE A 235 10.99 2.46 -9.97
C PHE A 235 11.83 3.25 -8.98
N HIS A 236 13.15 3.16 -9.09
CA HIS A 236 14.10 3.97 -8.31
C HIS A 236 15.47 4.02 -9.01
N PRO A 237 16.34 5.03 -8.69
CA PRO A 237 17.65 5.19 -9.33
C PRO A 237 18.74 4.26 -8.79
N TYR A 238 18.51 3.60 -7.64
CA TYR A 238 19.50 2.82 -6.89
C TYR A 238 19.56 1.39 -7.37
N ASP A 239 20.06 1.22 -8.59
CA ASP A 239 20.02 -0.02 -9.34
C ASP A 239 21.36 -0.27 -10.04
N HIS A 240 21.89 -1.50 -9.96
CA HIS A 240 23.03 -1.94 -10.74
C HIS A 240 22.70 -3.14 -11.64
N TRP A 241 21.45 -3.63 -11.60
CA TRP A 241 21.00 -4.76 -12.42
C TRP A 241 20.37 -4.34 -13.75
N GLY A 242 20.15 -3.04 -13.96
CA GLY A 242 19.63 -2.49 -15.22
C GLY A 242 18.14 -2.21 -15.25
N TYR A 243 17.41 -2.36 -14.14
CA TYR A 243 15.94 -2.16 -14.09
C TYR A 243 15.54 -0.69 -14.26
N ALA A 244 16.37 0.24 -13.77
CA ALA A 244 16.13 1.68 -13.93
C ALA A 244 16.26 2.15 -15.38
N LEU A 245 16.93 1.37 -16.23
CA LEU A 245 17.24 1.70 -17.62
C LEU A 245 16.48 0.81 -18.64
N MET A 246 15.48 0.06 -18.20
CA MET A 246 14.67 -0.77 -19.09
C MET A 246 14.08 0.06 -20.24
N PRO A 247 13.95 -0.49 -21.46
CA PRO A 247 13.31 0.21 -22.56
C PRO A 247 11.80 0.38 -22.32
N PRO A 248 11.17 1.35 -22.99
CA PRO A 248 9.78 1.73 -22.73
C PRO A 248 8.77 0.58 -22.81
N GLU A 249 8.92 -0.33 -23.74
CA GLU A 249 8.04 -1.48 -23.92
C GLU A 249 8.18 -2.51 -22.79
N VAL A 250 9.33 -2.58 -22.14
CA VAL A 250 9.59 -3.43 -20.97
C VAL A 250 8.97 -2.78 -19.73
N ASP A 251 9.14 -1.47 -19.55
CA ASP A 251 8.50 -0.71 -18.48
C ASP A 251 6.97 -0.90 -18.50
N ASP A 252 6.36 -0.75 -19.68
CA ASP A 252 4.91 -0.85 -19.86
C ASP A 252 4.42 -2.27 -19.54
N ARG A 253 5.13 -3.30 -20.00
CA ARG A 253 4.81 -4.69 -19.69
C ARG A 253 4.97 -5.00 -18.20
N TYR A 254 6.04 -4.52 -17.58
CA TYR A 254 6.28 -4.67 -16.15
C TYR A 254 5.14 -4.06 -15.33
N LEU A 255 4.76 -2.83 -15.63
CA LEU A 255 3.68 -2.14 -14.92
C LEU A 255 2.35 -2.91 -15.05
N ARG A 256 1.96 -3.33 -16.25
CA ARG A 256 0.74 -4.11 -16.47
C ARG A 256 0.77 -5.46 -15.74
N TYR A 257 1.92 -6.14 -15.75
CA TYR A 257 2.09 -7.40 -15.05
C TYR A 257 1.98 -7.24 -13.52
N VAL A 258 2.62 -6.23 -12.97
CA VAL A 258 2.55 -5.92 -11.52
C VAL A 258 1.14 -5.53 -11.12
N VAL A 259 0.44 -4.72 -11.90
CA VAL A 259 -0.95 -4.33 -11.62
C VAL A 259 -1.87 -5.55 -11.67
N ALA A 260 -1.79 -6.39 -12.70
CA ALA A 260 -2.60 -7.61 -12.81
C ALA A 260 -2.40 -8.54 -11.60
N ARG A 261 -1.18 -8.60 -11.06
CA ARG A 261 -0.87 -9.41 -9.88
C ARG A 261 -1.34 -8.80 -8.56
N LEU A 262 -1.18 -7.49 -8.37
CA LEU A 262 -1.22 -6.87 -7.05
C LEU A 262 -2.41 -5.95 -6.79
N ALA A 263 -3.08 -5.43 -7.82
CA ALA A 263 -4.16 -4.45 -7.64
C ALA A 263 -5.35 -4.99 -6.82
N ALA A 264 -5.59 -6.30 -6.85
CA ALA A 264 -6.65 -6.94 -6.06
C ALA A 264 -6.35 -7.00 -4.55
N PHE A 265 -5.12 -6.76 -4.10
CA PHE A 265 -4.83 -6.54 -2.68
C PHE A 265 -5.35 -5.17 -2.25
N ARG A 266 -6.20 -5.12 -1.23
CA ARG A 266 -6.84 -3.87 -0.80
C ARG A 266 -5.88 -2.87 -0.18
N ASN A 267 -4.73 -3.32 0.32
CA ASN A 267 -3.72 -2.51 1.00
C ASN A 267 -2.57 -2.04 0.10
N VAL A 268 -2.70 -2.12 -1.22
CA VAL A 268 -1.66 -1.67 -2.16
C VAL A 268 -1.87 -0.21 -2.55
N TRP A 269 -0.77 0.56 -2.49
CA TRP A 269 -0.63 1.90 -3.04
C TRP A 269 0.49 1.89 -4.08
N TRP A 270 0.38 2.73 -5.11
CA TRP A 270 1.36 2.84 -6.17
C TRP A 270 2.24 4.09 -6.00
N SER A 271 3.48 3.93 -5.55
CA SER A 271 4.51 4.95 -5.65
C SER A 271 5.27 4.74 -6.96
N VAL A 272 5.00 5.57 -7.99
CA VAL A 272 5.52 5.36 -9.34
C VAL A 272 7.04 5.33 -9.35
N ALA A 273 7.67 6.23 -8.57
CA ALA A 273 9.11 6.18 -8.35
C ALA A 273 9.50 6.72 -6.97
N ASN A 274 10.63 6.24 -6.45
CA ASN A 274 11.44 6.95 -5.48
C ASN A 274 12.42 7.84 -6.23
N GLU A 275 12.48 9.15 -5.86
CA GLU A 275 13.43 10.11 -6.43
C GLU A 275 13.47 10.06 -7.96
N TRP A 276 12.28 10.24 -8.56
CA TRP A 276 12.04 10.16 -10.00
C TRP A 276 13.02 11.00 -10.82
N ASP A 277 13.45 12.12 -10.28
CA ASP A 277 14.35 13.10 -10.88
C ASP A 277 15.81 12.60 -10.96
N LEU A 278 16.17 11.56 -10.21
CA LEU A 278 17.47 10.90 -10.25
C LEU A 278 17.50 9.67 -11.17
N VAL A 279 16.36 9.19 -11.68
CA VAL A 279 16.27 8.03 -12.56
C VAL A 279 16.74 8.43 -13.98
N LYS A 280 17.99 8.12 -14.28
CA LYS A 280 18.60 8.43 -15.58
C LYS A 280 17.87 7.70 -16.72
N GLY A 281 17.72 8.39 -17.85
CA GLY A 281 17.09 7.80 -19.04
C GLY A 281 15.58 7.85 -19.08
N LYS A 282 14.90 8.25 -18.00
CA LYS A 282 13.46 8.51 -17.96
C LYS A 282 13.19 10.01 -17.98
N LYS A 283 12.17 10.44 -18.72
CA LYS A 283 11.73 11.83 -18.87
C LYS A 283 10.38 12.03 -18.21
N THR A 284 9.96 13.28 -18.00
CA THR A 284 8.64 13.58 -17.42
C THR A 284 7.50 12.90 -18.20
N ALA A 285 7.59 12.81 -19.52
CA ALA A 285 6.60 12.14 -20.36
C ALA A 285 6.51 10.63 -20.09
N ASP A 286 7.58 9.98 -19.64
CA ASP A 286 7.57 8.57 -19.27
C ASP A 286 6.79 8.38 -17.96
N TRP A 287 7.00 9.27 -16.98
CA TRP A 287 6.24 9.24 -15.72
C TRP A 287 4.75 9.49 -15.96
N ASP A 288 4.39 10.42 -16.86
CA ASP A 288 3.01 10.65 -17.29
C ASP A 288 2.40 9.38 -17.92
N ARG A 289 3.17 8.65 -18.72
CA ARG A 289 2.76 7.40 -19.34
C ARG A 289 2.54 6.31 -18.29
N TYR A 290 3.43 6.19 -17.30
CA TYR A 290 3.32 5.18 -16.24
C TYR A 290 2.10 5.41 -15.36
N PHE A 291 1.82 6.64 -14.99
CA PHE A 291 0.58 6.98 -14.28
C PHE A 291 -0.67 6.59 -15.07
N ARG A 292 -0.68 6.83 -16.39
CA ARG A 292 -1.80 6.44 -17.24
C ARG A 292 -1.96 4.93 -17.31
N ILE A 293 -0.86 4.18 -17.46
CA ILE A 293 -0.89 2.71 -17.44
C ILE A 293 -1.48 2.20 -16.12
N LEU A 294 -1.05 2.74 -14.98
CA LEU A 294 -1.62 2.38 -13.68
C LEU A 294 -3.11 2.71 -13.62
N GLN A 295 -3.52 3.87 -14.10
CA GLN A 295 -4.92 4.29 -14.09
C GLN A 295 -5.81 3.43 -14.99
N GLU A 296 -5.30 3.01 -16.14
CA GLU A 296 -6.02 2.19 -17.12
C GLU A 296 -6.10 0.72 -16.73
N SER A 297 -5.02 0.20 -16.11
CA SER A 297 -4.88 -1.23 -15.79
C SER A 297 -5.42 -1.60 -14.41
N ASP A 298 -5.52 -0.65 -13.48
CA ASP A 298 -6.01 -0.86 -12.12
C ASP A 298 -7.51 -0.55 -12.00
N PRO A 299 -8.38 -1.57 -11.99
CA PRO A 299 -9.83 -1.36 -11.95
C PRO A 299 -10.33 -0.87 -10.58
N TYR A 300 -9.48 -0.84 -9.57
CA TYR A 300 -9.85 -0.44 -8.20
C TYR A 300 -9.49 1.00 -7.87
N GLY A 301 -8.72 1.67 -8.74
CA GLY A 301 -8.30 3.06 -8.53
C GLY A 301 -7.44 3.26 -7.29
N ARG A 302 -6.50 2.35 -7.01
CA ARG A 302 -5.58 2.45 -5.87
C ARG A 302 -4.84 3.79 -5.85
N LEU A 303 -4.43 4.23 -4.67
CA LEU A 303 -3.71 5.49 -4.48
C LEU A 303 -2.40 5.52 -5.28
N ARG A 304 -2.09 6.68 -5.85
CA ARG A 304 -0.95 6.89 -6.75
C ARG A 304 -0.19 8.16 -6.38
N SER A 305 1.13 8.01 -6.20
CA SER A 305 2.05 9.12 -5.97
C SER A 305 3.37 8.92 -6.70
N ILE A 306 4.23 9.91 -6.62
CA ILE A 306 5.62 9.85 -7.07
C ILE A 306 6.47 10.70 -6.13
N HIS A 307 7.64 10.20 -5.78
CA HIS A 307 8.53 10.82 -4.81
C HIS A 307 9.74 11.46 -5.51
N HIS A 308 10.18 12.62 -5.03
CA HIS A 308 11.26 13.44 -5.59
C HIS A 308 12.45 13.55 -4.64
N SER A 309 13.64 13.82 -5.17
CA SER A 309 14.82 14.23 -4.40
C SER A 309 15.02 15.74 -4.43
N GLY A 310 14.78 16.37 -5.58
CA GLY A 310 14.89 17.80 -5.80
C GLY A 310 13.57 18.40 -6.27
N PRO A 311 13.33 18.57 -7.59
CA PRO A 311 12.09 19.15 -8.09
C PRO A 311 10.91 18.22 -7.90
N MET A 312 9.80 18.75 -7.36
CA MET A 312 8.54 18.02 -7.34
C MET A 312 8.07 17.72 -8.77
N TYR A 313 7.59 16.48 -8.98
CA TYR A 313 6.71 16.22 -10.12
C TYR A 313 5.41 16.98 -9.91
N ASP A 314 4.81 17.49 -10.98
CA ASP A 314 3.59 18.31 -10.88
C ASP A 314 2.45 17.58 -10.13
N PRO A 315 2.19 17.94 -8.85
CA PRO A 315 1.18 17.26 -8.05
C PRO A 315 -0.26 17.60 -8.48
N THR A 316 -0.45 18.64 -9.32
CA THR A 316 -1.79 19.06 -9.76
C THR A 316 -2.38 18.11 -10.80
N LYS A 317 -1.54 17.27 -11.43
CA LYS A 317 -1.99 16.32 -12.46
C LYS A 317 -3.07 15.37 -11.92
N PRO A 318 -4.12 15.09 -12.71
CA PRO A 318 -5.32 14.39 -12.23
C PRO A 318 -5.08 12.94 -11.82
N TRP A 319 -4.02 12.32 -12.31
CA TRP A 319 -3.65 10.94 -11.95
C TRP A 319 -2.87 10.82 -10.64
N VAL A 320 -2.33 11.91 -10.10
CA VAL A 320 -1.71 11.96 -8.76
C VAL A 320 -2.81 12.07 -7.72
N THR A 321 -2.91 11.12 -6.79
CA THR A 321 -3.94 11.12 -5.74
C THR A 321 -3.51 11.85 -4.47
N HIS A 322 -2.22 11.78 -4.13
CA HIS A 322 -1.62 12.42 -2.96
C HIS A 322 -0.17 12.80 -3.26
N VAL A 323 0.37 13.75 -2.54
CA VAL A 323 1.73 14.27 -2.75
C VAL A 323 2.69 13.56 -1.80
N SER A 324 3.70 12.92 -2.36
CA SER A 324 4.83 12.32 -1.62
C SER A 324 6.00 13.30 -1.60
N ILE A 325 6.44 13.70 -0.43
CA ILE A 325 7.40 14.80 -0.21
C ILE A 325 8.68 14.28 0.43
N GLN A 326 9.83 14.72 -0.12
CA GLN A 326 11.12 14.64 0.56
C GLN A 326 11.51 16.03 1.05
N GLY A 327 11.79 16.16 2.35
CA GLY A 327 12.22 17.41 2.93
C GLY A 327 11.73 17.64 4.36
N ASP A 328 12.01 18.83 4.87
CA ASP A 328 11.68 19.25 6.22
C ASP A 328 11.16 20.70 6.30
N ASP A 329 10.69 21.25 5.18
CA ASP A 329 10.10 22.58 5.11
C ASP A 329 8.59 22.53 5.47
N PHE A 330 8.32 22.29 6.74
CA PHE A 330 6.96 22.19 7.26
C PHE A 330 6.19 23.51 7.22
N ALA A 331 6.89 24.63 7.11
CA ALA A 331 6.28 25.96 6.97
C ALA A 331 5.50 26.11 5.65
N LYS A 332 5.87 25.35 4.61
CA LYS A 332 5.19 25.36 3.32
C LYS A 332 3.93 24.50 3.25
N ILE A 333 3.61 23.72 4.27
CA ILE A 333 2.44 22.85 4.25
C ILE A 333 1.15 23.63 3.93
N PRO A 334 0.83 24.78 4.53
CA PRO A 334 -0.38 25.53 4.21
C PRO A 334 -0.42 25.99 2.74
N GLU A 335 0.72 26.44 2.19
CA GLU A 335 0.85 26.83 0.79
C GLU A 335 0.60 25.64 -0.15
N TRP A 336 1.28 24.51 0.10
CA TRP A 336 1.14 23.31 -0.72
C TRP A 336 -0.28 22.71 -0.64
N ARG A 337 -0.91 22.73 0.53
CA ARG A 337 -2.31 22.32 0.67
C ARG A 337 -3.23 23.17 -0.20
N ALA A 338 -3.06 24.49 -0.18
CA ALA A 338 -3.86 25.40 -1.00
C ALA A 338 -3.61 25.21 -2.50
N ALA A 339 -2.33 25.06 -2.89
CA ALA A 339 -1.93 24.93 -4.29
C ALA A 339 -2.33 23.58 -4.91
N PHE A 340 -2.08 22.47 -4.20
CA PHE A 340 -2.25 21.14 -4.78
C PHE A 340 -3.64 20.54 -4.54
N ARG A 341 -4.32 20.94 -3.46
CA ARG A 341 -5.63 20.43 -3.05
C ARG A 341 -5.67 18.89 -2.99
N LYS A 342 -4.67 18.32 -2.32
CA LYS A 342 -4.47 16.87 -2.14
C LYS A 342 -3.88 16.60 -0.75
N PRO A 343 -4.02 15.38 -0.22
CA PRO A 343 -3.29 14.98 0.97
C PRO A 343 -1.79 15.08 0.75
N LEU A 344 -1.07 15.54 1.76
CA LEU A 344 0.39 15.65 1.77
C LEU A 344 0.98 14.60 2.72
N ILE A 345 1.97 13.85 2.24
CA ILE A 345 2.73 12.90 3.07
C ILE A 345 4.21 13.23 2.91
N PHE A 346 4.87 13.56 4.01
CA PHE A 346 6.33 13.62 4.07
C PHE A 346 6.85 12.21 4.23
N ASP A 347 7.04 11.51 3.12
CA ASP A 347 7.54 10.14 3.13
C ASP A 347 9.02 10.06 3.55
N GLU A 348 9.78 11.13 3.31
CA GLU A 348 11.17 11.27 3.75
C GLU A 348 11.39 12.64 4.38
N CYS A 349 11.36 12.68 5.71
CA CYS A 349 11.65 13.89 6.47
C CYS A 349 12.97 13.80 7.27
N LYS A 350 14.00 13.14 6.71
CA LYS A 350 15.19 12.61 7.37
C LYS A 350 14.85 11.45 8.31
N TYR A 351 15.89 10.80 8.83
CA TYR A 351 15.74 9.56 9.58
C TYR A 351 16.44 9.63 10.94
N GLU A 352 15.79 9.05 11.95
CA GLU A 352 16.39 8.84 13.26
C GLU A 352 17.56 7.87 13.13
N GLY A 353 18.73 8.22 13.69
CA GLY A 353 19.86 7.29 13.59
C GLY A 353 21.22 7.90 13.90
N ASN A 354 22.26 7.23 13.46
CA ASN A 354 23.65 7.58 13.75
C ASN A 354 24.62 7.37 12.58
N ILE A 355 24.12 7.22 11.35
CA ILE A 355 25.00 7.14 10.19
C ILE A 355 25.64 8.49 9.86
N PRO A 356 26.86 8.53 9.26
CA PRO A 356 27.53 9.78 8.95
C PRO A 356 26.94 10.46 7.69
N LYS A 357 25.63 10.65 7.68
CA LYS A 357 24.87 11.27 6.60
C LYS A 357 23.80 12.18 7.20
N ARG A 358 23.77 13.47 6.84
CA ARG A 358 22.83 14.47 7.34
C ARG A 358 21.34 14.11 7.22
N TRP A 359 21.00 13.16 6.38
CA TRP A 359 19.63 12.68 6.23
C TRP A 359 19.29 11.53 7.20
N GLY A 360 20.29 10.92 7.89
CA GLY A 360 20.11 9.73 8.71
C GLY A 360 20.81 9.80 10.08
N ASP A 361 20.91 11.01 10.67
CA ASP A 361 21.60 11.28 11.95
C ASP A 361 20.79 12.19 12.87
N ILE A 362 19.47 12.30 12.66
CA ILE A 362 18.65 13.08 13.57
C ILE A 362 18.31 12.27 14.83
N SER A 363 18.09 12.98 15.94
CA SER A 363 17.73 12.36 17.20
C SER A 363 16.26 11.87 17.18
N ALA A 364 15.92 10.92 18.05
CA ALA A 364 14.55 10.50 18.32
C ALA A 364 13.63 11.67 18.70
N ARG A 365 14.19 12.66 19.45
CA ARG A 365 13.45 13.84 19.85
C ARG A 365 13.07 14.70 18.65
N GLU A 366 13.99 14.90 17.71
CA GLU A 366 13.74 15.63 16.47
C GLU A 366 12.75 14.85 15.56
N MET A 367 12.86 13.54 15.43
CA MET A 367 11.89 12.73 14.70
C MET A 367 10.49 12.86 15.31
N THR A 368 10.37 12.79 16.63
CA THR A 368 9.09 12.99 17.34
C THR A 368 8.52 14.39 17.06
N ARG A 369 9.37 15.42 17.14
CA ARG A 369 8.99 16.81 16.83
C ARG A 369 8.43 16.94 15.41
N ARG A 370 9.08 16.35 14.41
CA ARG A 370 8.67 16.40 13.00
C ARG A 370 7.28 15.79 12.79
N PHE A 371 6.99 14.68 13.45
CA PHE A 371 5.66 14.08 13.40
C PHE A 371 4.59 15.02 13.97
N TRP A 372 4.82 15.61 15.14
CA TRP A 372 3.89 16.56 15.73
C TRP A 372 3.72 17.82 14.88
N LEU A 373 4.82 18.39 14.41
CA LEU A 373 4.80 19.62 13.62
C LEU A 373 4.11 19.41 12.26
N GLY A 374 4.45 18.32 11.56
CA GLY A 374 3.83 17.99 10.28
C GLY A 374 2.32 17.78 10.42
N MET A 375 1.89 16.98 11.40
CA MET A 375 0.47 16.71 11.61
C MET A 375 -0.29 17.94 12.11
N ALA A 376 0.27 18.76 12.99
CA ALA A 376 -0.37 19.99 13.45
C ALA A 376 -0.53 21.04 12.32
N ASN A 377 0.25 20.94 11.25
CA ASN A 377 0.10 21.74 10.03
C ASN A 377 -0.77 21.07 8.96
N GLY A 378 -1.28 19.84 9.21
CA GLY A 378 -2.18 19.13 8.32
C GLY A 378 -1.52 18.32 7.21
N ALA A 379 -0.32 17.79 7.45
CA ALA A 379 0.34 16.77 6.63
C ALA A 379 0.52 15.48 7.43
N TYR A 380 0.75 14.38 6.72
CA TYR A 380 1.09 13.09 7.30
C TYR A 380 2.59 12.84 7.22
N MET A 381 3.11 11.93 8.06
CA MET A 381 4.54 11.77 8.24
C MET A 381 5.00 10.31 8.07
N GLY A 382 6.17 10.16 7.43
CA GLY A 382 6.92 8.92 7.30
C GLY A 382 8.11 8.87 8.25
N HIS A 383 8.23 7.78 8.96
CA HIS A 383 9.38 7.44 9.79
C HIS A 383 10.42 6.69 8.96
N GLY A 384 11.68 6.81 9.33
CA GLY A 384 12.76 5.92 8.94
C GLY A 384 13.82 5.90 10.02
N GLU A 385 14.56 4.79 10.08
CA GLU A 385 15.57 4.59 11.09
C GLU A 385 16.86 4.07 10.49
N THR A 386 17.98 4.63 10.92
CA THR A 386 19.31 4.41 10.35
C THR A 386 20.37 4.22 11.45
N TYR A 387 20.05 3.49 12.52
CA TYR A 387 21.07 3.07 13.48
C TYR A 387 21.94 1.98 12.88
N LEU A 388 23.27 2.21 12.87
CA LEU A 388 24.26 1.19 12.52
C LEU A 388 24.32 0.14 13.63
N ASP A 389 24.01 -1.10 13.29
CA ASP A 389 24.28 -2.23 14.15
C ASP A 389 25.58 -2.95 13.72
N ALA A 390 25.98 -3.98 14.46
CA ALA A 390 27.21 -4.73 14.19
C ALA A 390 27.22 -5.49 12.84
N HIS A 391 26.09 -5.50 12.12
CA HIS A 391 25.91 -6.23 10.86
C HIS A 391 25.47 -5.31 9.71
N ASP A 392 25.60 -3.99 9.85
CA ASP A 392 25.13 -2.99 8.89
C ASP A 392 23.65 -3.15 8.51
N ILE A 393 22.82 -3.56 9.47
CA ILE A 393 21.40 -3.77 9.27
C ILE A 393 20.66 -2.54 9.75
N LEU A 394 20.22 -1.76 8.79
CA LEU A 394 19.44 -0.57 9.03
C LEU A 394 17.97 -0.85 8.70
N TRP A 395 17.08 -0.51 9.61
CA TRP A 395 15.63 -0.62 9.39
C TRP A 395 15.19 0.02 8.06
N TRP A 396 15.60 1.24 7.82
CA TRP A 396 15.34 1.98 6.58
C TRP A 396 15.68 1.21 5.31
N SER A 397 16.73 0.40 5.33
CA SER A 397 17.24 -0.34 4.19
C SER A 397 16.73 -1.78 4.13
N LYS A 398 17.02 -2.55 5.18
CA LYS A 398 16.89 -4.00 5.20
C LYS A 398 15.75 -4.52 6.09
N GLY A 399 15.09 -3.66 6.85
CA GLY A 399 14.16 -4.10 7.88
C GLY A 399 14.88 -4.67 9.11
N GLY A 400 14.28 -5.63 9.78
CA GLY A 400 14.83 -6.25 10.99
C GLY A 400 14.19 -5.70 12.26
N VAL A 401 14.99 -5.08 13.15
CA VAL A 401 14.56 -4.57 14.45
C VAL A 401 14.66 -3.04 14.48
N LEU A 402 13.72 -2.38 15.14
CA LEU A 402 13.78 -0.95 15.45
C LEU A 402 14.60 -0.73 16.73
N HIS A 403 15.53 0.21 16.69
CA HIS A 403 16.40 0.58 17.81
C HIS A 403 16.08 1.98 18.36
N GLY A 404 15.30 2.76 17.58
CA GLY A 404 14.98 4.14 17.91
C GLY A 404 14.00 4.31 19.05
N GLU A 405 13.99 5.49 19.60
CA GLU A 405 13.07 5.85 20.66
C GLU A 405 11.82 6.58 20.15
N SER A 406 11.83 7.09 18.90
CA SER A 406 10.68 7.79 18.34
C SER A 406 9.46 6.89 18.10
N PRO A 407 9.56 5.58 17.75
CA PRO A 407 8.38 4.76 17.47
C PRO A 407 7.34 4.74 18.60
N ARG A 408 7.77 4.63 19.87
CA ARG A 408 6.83 4.65 21.01
C ARG A 408 6.13 6.01 21.16
N ARG A 409 6.81 7.10 20.80
CA ARG A 409 6.28 8.47 20.85
C ARG A 409 5.36 8.76 19.67
N ILE A 410 5.65 8.15 18.53
CA ILE A 410 4.76 8.13 17.37
C ILE A 410 3.49 7.34 17.70
N ALA A 411 3.59 6.22 18.42
CA ALA A 411 2.43 5.49 18.94
C ALA A 411 1.54 6.36 19.83
N PHE A 412 2.16 7.16 20.72
CA PHE A 412 1.45 8.08 21.59
C PHE A 412 0.71 9.16 20.79
N LEU A 413 1.37 9.79 19.80
CA LEU A 413 0.75 10.77 18.91
C LEU A 413 -0.41 10.11 18.12
N ARG A 414 -0.20 8.91 17.58
CA ARG A 414 -1.22 8.16 16.85
C ARG A 414 -2.49 7.97 17.69
N GLY A 415 -2.35 7.55 18.94
CA GLY A 415 -3.49 7.42 19.86
C GLY A 415 -4.22 8.75 20.09
N ILE A 416 -3.51 9.87 20.15
CA ILE A 416 -4.11 11.21 20.28
C ILE A 416 -4.89 11.60 19.02
N ILE A 417 -4.33 11.39 17.84
CA ILE A 417 -4.96 11.71 16.54
C ILE A 417 -6.19 10.82 16.31
N GLU A 418 -6.06 9.51 16.51
CA GLU A 418 -7.15 8.54 16.32
C GLU A 418 -8.28 8.72 17.35
N SER A 419 -8.01 9.32 18.51
CA SER A 419 -9.05 9.70 19.50
C SER A 419 -9.71 11.07 19.23
N GLY A 420 -9.32 11.74 18.16
CA GLY A 420 -9.88 13.00 17.70
C GLY A 420 -11.23 12.85 16.99
N PRO A 421 -11.75 13.93 16.38
CA PRO A 421 -13.02 13.91 15.67
C PRO A 421 -13.02 12.91 14.51
N ALA A 422 -14.07 12.10 14.41
CA ALA A 422 -14.23 11.08 13.36
C ALA A 422 -14.27 11.68 11.93
N GLU A 423 -14.76 12.91 11.81
CA GLU A 423 -14.81 13.63 10.54
C GLU A 423 -13.47 14.28 10.15
N GLY A 424 -12.44 14.14 11.02
CA GLY A 424 -11.13 14.74 10.85
C GLY A 424 -11.01 16.15 11.46
N ALA A 425 -9.81 16.70 11.39
CA ALA A 425 -9.47 18.05 11.81
C ALA A 425 -8.67 18.73 10.70
N ALA A 426 -8.87 20.03 10.52
CA ALA A 426 -8.19 20.81 9.50
C ALA A 426 -7.23 21.85 10.14
N PRO A 427 -6.15 22.25 9.46
CA PRO A 427 -5.28 23.31 9.95
C PRO A 427 -6.02 24.63 10.18
N VAL A 428 -5.71 25.30 11.27
CA VAL A 428 -6.27 26.63 11.62
C VAL A 428 -5.38 27.69 11.01
N THR A 429 -5.90 28.38 10.01
CA THR A 429 -5.17 29.46 9.34
C THR A 429 -4.95 30.65 10.29
N GLY A 430 -3.73 31.17 10.37
CA GLY A 430 -3.37 32.32 11.18
C GLY A 430 -3.23 32.03 12.68
N ALA A 431 -3.32 30.80 13.12
CA ALA A 431 -2.98 30.42 14.48
C ALA A 431 -1.49 30.70 14.75
N TYR A 432 -1.18 31.25 15.93
CA TYR A 432 0.20 31.51 16.33
C TYR A 432 1.04 30.24 16.47
N TYR A 433 0.44 29.22 17.09
CA TYR A 433 1.02 27.89 17.13
C TYR A 433 0.36 27.00 16.06
N PRO A 434 1.10 26.11 15.40
CA PRO A 434 0.50 25.08 14.54
C PRO A 434 -0.67 24.37 15.22
N CYS A 435 -1.80 24.29 14.53
CA CYS A 435 -3.02 23.77 15.10
C CYS A 435 -3.87 23.08 14.06
N ILE A 436 -4.34 21.88 14.37
CA ILE A 436 -5.47 21.26 13.66
C ILE A 436 -6.72 21.32 14.55
N ALA A 437 -7.86 21.60 13.94
CA ALA A 437 -9.11 21.72 14.65
C ALA A 437 -10.31 21.22 13.85
N ARG A 438 -11.33 20.74 14.59
CA ARG A 438 -12.73 20.81 14.21
C ARG A 438 -13.31 22.01 14.97
N ALA A 439 -13.54 23.07 14.25
CA ALA A 439 -13.92 24.35 14.83
C ALA A 439 -15.13 24.22 15.76
N GLY A 440 -15.03 24.76 16.97
CA GLY A 440 -16.07 24.69 17.99
C GLY A 440 -16.21 23.35 18.73
N GLU A 441 -15.37 22.34 18.43
CA GLU A 441 -15.45 21.02 19.06
C GLU A 441 -14.11 20.53 19.62
N HIS A 442 -13.04 20.65 18.82
CA HIS A 442 -11.73 20.08 19.14
C HIS A 442 -10.63 20.92 18.54
N TYR A 443 -9.58 21.18 19.31
CA TYR A 443 -8.36 21.88 18.87
C TYR A 443 -7.15 21.14 19.42
N LEU A 444 -6.13 20.93 18.57
CA LEU A 444 -4.84 20.38 18.97
C LEU A 444 -3.73 21.29 18.47
N TYR A 445 -3.13 22.02 19.42
CA TYR A 445 -2.01 22.93 19.19
C TYR A 445 -0.69 22.24 19.51
N PHE A 446 0.34 22.52 18.72
CA PHE A 446 1.72 22.11 19.02
C PHE A 446 2.60 23.35 19.16
N LEU A 447 3.21 23.55 20.35
CA LEU A 447 3.93 24.76 20.68
C LEU A 447 5.38 24.77 20.18
N ASP A 448 5.87 23.66 19.65
CA ASP A 448 7.21 23.50 19.11
C ASP A 448 8.30 23.93 20.11
N PHE A 449 9.22 24.79 19.71
CA PHE A 449 10.29 25.31 20.58
C PHE A 449 9.87 26.47 21.53
N HIS A 450 8.60 26.85 21.52
CA HIS A 450 8.11 27.85 22.45
C HIS A 450 8.00 27.29 23.87
N GLN A 451 8.38 28.12 24.86
CA GLN A 451 8.42 27.76 26.28
C GLN A 451 7.59 28.75 27.14
N PRO A 452 6.32 28.99 26.84
CA PRO A 452 5.53 29.96 27.57
C PRO A 452 5.29 29.50 29.03
N ALA A 453 5.35 30.39 29.98
CA ALA A 453 4.77 30.19 31.30
C ALA A 453 3.27 30.46 31.30
N LEU A 454 2.81 31.34 30.39
CA LEU A 454 1.40 31.59 30.05
C LEU A 454 1.27 31.60 28.54
N ALA A 455 0.38 30.79 27.98
CA ALA A 455 0.09 30.73 26.54
C ALA A 455 -1.27 31.34 26.24
N ASP A 456 -1.32 32.22 25.24
CA ASP A 456 -2.57 32.83 24.77
C ASP A 456 -3.30 31.93 23.79
N PHE A 457 -4.60 31.79 24.02
CA PHE A 457 -5.51 31.06 23.13
C PHE A 457 -6.78 31.86 22.88
N ASP A 458 -7.37 31.65 21.72
CA ASP A 458 -8.70 32.16 21.35
C ASP A 458 -9.56 31.00 20.82
N LEU A 459 -10.56 30.61 21.57
CA LEU A 459 -11.44 29.47 21.27
C LEU A 459 -12.87 29.97 21.04
N PRO A 460 -13.24 30.28 19.80
CA PRO A 460 -14.61 30.73 19.50
C PRO A 460 -15.63 29.61 19.65
N GLY A 461 -16.81 29.95 20.13
CA GLY A 461 -18.01 29.12 19.97
C GLY A 461 -18.23 28.02 21.00
N GLY A 462 -17.78 28.17 22.27
CA GLY A 462 -18.12 27.17 23.28
C GLY A 462 -17.31 27.23 24.56
N ARG A 463 -17.55 26.25 25.44
CA ARG A 463 -16.72 25.99 26.62
C ARG A 463 -15.91 24.72 26.38
N PHE A 464 -14.66 24.71 26.80
CA PHE A 464 -13.71 23.64 26.54
C PHE A 464 -12.99 23.24 27.82
N THR A 465 -12.71 21.94 27.95
CA THR A 465 -11.64 21.44 28.82
C THR A 465 -10.32 21.52 28.11
N ALA A 466 -9.22 21.62 28.86
CA ALA A 466 -7.87 21.67 28.31
C ALA A 466 -7.01 20.53 28.87
N GLU A 467 -6.12 20.01 28.05
CA GLU A 467 -5.09 19.04 28.42
C GLU A 467 -3.73 19.52 27.89
N ILE A 468 -2.74 19.54 28.78
CA ILE A 468 -1.34 19.79 28.42
C ILE A 468 -0.68 18.45 28.16
N ILE A 469 -0.11 18.30 26.97
CA ILE A 469 0.48 17.06 26.48
C ILE A 469 2.00 17.26 26.37
N ASP A 470 2.77 16.34 26.93
CA ASP A 470 4.21 16.27 26.72
C ASP A 470 4.53 15.11 25.74
N PRO A 471 4.82 15.41 24.47
CA PRO A 471 5.16 14.41 23.45
C PRO A 471 6.34 13.52 23.82
N TRP A 472 7.35 14.08 24.49
CA TRP A 472 8.54 13.32 24.83
C TRP A 472 8.35 12.42 26.04
N ALA A 473 7.74 12.94 27.09
CA ALA A 473 7.42 12.17 28.30
C ALA A 473 6.22 11.25 28.11
N MET A 474 5.43 11.43 27.03
CA MET A 474 4.19 10.71 26.73
C MET A 474 3.15 10.84 27.86
N THR A 475 2.97 12.07 28.38
CA THR A 475 2.02 12.37 29.45
C THR A 475 0.93 13.34 28.99
N ILE A 476 -0.25 13.19 29.57
CA ILE A 476 -1.40 14.08 29.38
C ILE A 476 -1.81 14.56 30.77
N THR A 477 -1.77 15.87 31.00
CA THR A 477 -2.14 16.48 32.27
C THR A 477 -3.35 17.39 32.05
N PRO A 478 -4.50 17.11 32.68
CA PRO A 478 -5.65 18.01 32.63
C PRO A 478 -5.30 19.38 33.24
N ALA A 479 -5.74 20.45 32.59
CA ALA A 479 -5.70 21.79 33.16
C ALA A 479 -7.01 22.06 33.93
N GLU A 480 -6.90 22.71 35.08
CA GLU A 480 -8.08 23.05 35.91
C GLU A 480 -8.96 24.09 35.22
N GLY A 481 -10.26 23.93 35.33
CA GLY A 481 -11.26 24.88 34.84
C GLY A 481 -11.79 24.56 33.43
N THR A 482 -12.57 25.52 32.93
CA THR A 482 -13.10 25.51 31.57
C THR A 482 -12.79 26.83 30.87
N PHE A 483 -12.55 26.77 29.57
CA PHE A 483 -12.00 27.87 28.78
C PHE A 483 -12.97 28.26 27.67
N SER A 484 -13.04 29.54 27.34
CA SER A 484 -13.83 30.06 26.22
C SER A 484 -13.35 31.42 25.79
N GLY A 485 -13.48 31.77 24.50
CA GLY A 485 -13.00 33.03 23.94
C GLY A 485 -11.51 33.19 24.12
N LYS A 486 -11.05 34.41 24.44
CA LYS A 486 -9.64 34.76 24.70
C LYS A 486 -9.28 34.53 26.16
N PHE A 487 -8.24 33.74 26.37
CA PHE A 487 -7.73 33.44 27.72
C PHE A 487 -6.23 33.11 27.69
N GLN A 488 -5.64 33.11 28.87
CA GLN A 488 -4.26 32.63 29.11
C GLN A 488 -4.32 31.30 29.84
N LEU A 489 -3.59 30.30 29.34
CA LEU A 489 -3.40 29.01 29.99
C LEU A 489 -2.02 28.96 30.64
N LYS A 490 -1.95 28.60 31.91
CA LYS A 490 -0.70 28.36 32.63
C LYS A 490 -0.01 27.13 32.05
N MET A 491 1.24 27.29 31.65
CA MET A 491 2.07 26.28 31.01
C MET A 491 3.32 25.97 31.85
N PRO A 492 3.92 24.78 31.68
CA PRO A 492 5.14 24.42 32.43
C PRO A 492 6.41 25.19 32.07
N GLY A 493 6.38 26.10 31.08
CA GLY A 493 7.59 26.80 30.63
C GLY A 493 8.64 25.89 29.98
N LYS A 494 8.17 24.91 29.20
CA LYS A 494 8.97 23.87 28.58
C LYS A 494 8.67 23.81 27.08
N GLU A 495 9.67 23.50 26.27
CA GLU A 495 9.53 23.32 24.83
C GLU A 495 8.83 22.03 24.46
N MET A 496 8.38 21.92 23.20
CA MET A 496 7.77 20.74 22.59
C MET A 496 6.52 20.24 23.32
N LEU A 497 5.73 21.15 23.90
CA LEU A 497 4.43 20.80 24.46
C LEU A 497 3.33 20.94 23.41
N ALA A 498 2.28 20.20 23.61
CA ALA A 498 1.02 20.36 22.88
C ALA A 498 -0.13 20.67 23.86
N VAL A 499 -1.19 21.30 23.34
CA VAL A 499 -2.39 21.57 24.11
C VAL A 499 -3.59 21.08 23.31
N ARG A 500 -4.42 20.27 23.95
CA ARG A 500 -5.66 19.77 23.36
C ARG A 500 -6.85 20.38 24.10
N PHE A 501 -7.77 20.99 23.34
CA PHE A 501 -9.05 21.46 23.85
C PHE A 501 -10.18 20.60 23.31
N ARG A 502 -11.10 20.24 24.20
CA ARG A 502 -12.32 19.48 23.85
C ARG A 502 -13.54 20.20 24.39
N LYS A 503 -14.57 20.31 23.57
CA LYS A 503 -15.85 20.88 23.99
C LYS A 503 -16.43 20.07 25.14
N THR A 504 -16.95 20.80 26.16
CA THR A 504 -17.60 20.23 27.34
C THR A 504 -19.04 19.80 27.04
#